data_6be497c1372f2349bf48fe5ccc27b5dd
#
_entry.id   6be497c1372f2349bf48fe5ccc27b5dd
#
_cell.length_a   1.000
_cell.length_b   1.000
_cell.length_c   1.000
_cell.angle_alpha   90.00
_cell.angle_beta   90.00
_cell.angle_gamma   90.00
#
_symmetry.space_group_name_H-M   'P 1'
#
loop_
_entity.id
_entity.type
_entity.pdbx_description
1 polymer ?
#
loop_
_entity_poly.entity_id
_entity_poly.type
_entity_poly.pdbx_seq_one_letter_code
_entity_poly.pdbx_strand_id
1 'polypeptide(L)'
;VKNVLIIDAQPLYSDALATLVNNVMNTADVKQSTSSAEVMDLVRNQRIDLIILDVVVGDRDGMRLAKNILATGYQGKILFISSKDYSSLSKAAYELGANGFLNKNESKQTIMDAIVSVSRGYSMFKLKHTQSSNSVALSKREAMVFHYLAQGYSNKRISEQLSLSAKTISTYKTRILKKYHATSLIELLHTLPQSESARVFG
;
A
#
# COMPACT_ATOMS: atom_id res chain seq x y z
N VAL A 1 -2.31 -6.59 -30.61
CA VAL A 1 -2.42 -7.58 -29.53
C VAL A 1 -1.48 -7.16 -28.43
N LYS A 2 -1.95 -7.14 -27.19
CA LYS A 2 -1.11 -6.90 -26.01
C LYS A 2 -0.86 -8.24 -25.29
N ASN A 3 0.38 -8.50 -24.94
CA ASN A 3 0.75 -9.70 -24.20
C ASN A 3 0.73 -9.36 -22.70
N VAL A 4 -0.11 -10.07 -21.96
CA VAL A 4 -0.29 -9.87 -20.52
C VAL A 4 0.15 -11.11 -19.77
N LEU A 5 0.98 -10.92 -18.73
CA LEU A 5 1.41 -11.99 -17.85
C LEU A 5 0.83 -11.75 -16.45
N ILE A 6 0.06 -12.72 -15.97
CA ILE A 6 -0.52 -12.73 -14.62
C ILE A 6 0.32 -13.64 -13.72
N ILE A 7 0.72 -13.15 -12.58
CA ILE A 7 1.55 -13.87 -11.62
C ILE A 7 0.87 -13.82 -10.26
N ASP A 8 0.11 -14.86 -9.95
CA ASP A 8 -0.68 -14.99 -8.73
C ASP A 8 -0.77 -16.46 -8.32
N ALA A 9 -0.54 -16.75 -7.04
CA ALA A 9 -0.60 -18.12 -6.53
C ALA A 9 -2.01 -18.64 -6.25
N GLN A 10 -3.02 -17.78 -6.34
CA GLN A 10 -4.42 -18.13 -6.12
C GLN A 10 -5.11 -18.40 -7.46
N PRO A 11 -5.36 -19.68 -7.85
CA PRO A 11 -5.83 -20.01 -9.20
C PRO A 11 -7.14 -19.31 -9.58
N LEU A 12 -8.13 -19.31 -8.67
CA LEU A 12 -9.43 -18.65 -8.92
C LEU A 12 -9.29 -17.14 -9.15
N TYR A 13 -8.36 -16.50 -8.44
CA TYR A 13 -8.12 -15.06 -8.61
C TYR A 13 -7.38 -14.78 -9.92
N SER A 14 -6.41 -15.62 -10.25
CA SER A 14 -5.68 -15.54 -11.53
C SER A 14 -6.63 -15.70 -12.73
N ASP A 15 -7.54 -16.68 -12.69
CA ASP A 15 -8.55 -16.90 -13.74
C ASP A 15 -9.54 -15.74 -13.84
N ALA A 16 -9.96 -15.20 -12.69
CA ALA A 16 -10.80 -13.99 -12.66
C ALA A 16 -10.09 -12.79 -13.30
N LEU A 17 -8.81 -12.56 -12.99
CA LEU A 17 -8.00 -11.51 -13.62
C LEU A 17 -7.86 -11.71 -15.12
N ALA A 18 -7.60 -12.94 -15.58
CA ALA A 18 -7.51 -13.26 -17.01
C ALA A 18 -8.85 -12.94 -17.74
N THR A 19 -9.96 -13.27 -17.10
CA THR A 19 -11.29 -12.90 -17.62
C THR A 19 -11.47 -11.38 -17.69
N LEU A 20 -11.05 -10.63 -16.66
CA LEU A 20 -11.14 -9.17 -16.66
C LEU A 20 -10.26 -8.53 -17.74
N VAL A 21 -9.02 -9.04 -17.91
CA VAL A 21 -8.13 -8.58 -18.98
C VAL A 21 -8.78 -8.79 -20.35
N ASN A 22 -9.31 -9.97 -20.63
CA ASN A 22 -9.99 -10.27 -21.90
C ASN A 22 -11.23 -9.41 -22.13
N ASN A 23 -11.97 -9.06 -21.07
CA ASN A 23 -13.14 -8.19 -21.18
C ASN A 23 -12.79 -6.74 -21.55
N VAL A 24 -11.63 -6.23 -21.12
CA VAL A 24 -11.21 -4.83 -21.38
C VAL A 24 -10.21 -4.71 -22.52
N MET A 25 -9.61 -5.83 -22.94
CA MET A 25 -8.61 -5.90 -24.00
C MET A 25 -8.94 -7.05 -24.96
N ASN A 26 -9.91 -6.86 -25.85
CA ASN A 26 -10.47 -7.89 -26.73
C ASN A 26 -9.44 -8.72 -27.55
N THR A 27 -8.18 -8.31 -27.58
CA THR A 27 -7.11 -8.98 -28.35
C THR A 27 -5.88 -9.26 -27.49
N ALA A 28 -6.04 -9.42 -26.18
CA ALA A 28 -4.93 -9.74 -25.29
C ALA A 28 -4.56 -11.24 -25.42
N ASP A 29 -3.26 -11.51 -25.48
CA ASP A 29 -2.71 -12.84 -25.17
C ASP A 29 -2.36 -12.87 -23.70
N VAL A 30 -3.09 -13.68 -22.92
CA VAL A 30 -2.95 -13.73 -21.46
C VAL A 30 -2.29 -15.02 -21.06
N LYS A 31 -1.13 -14.90 -20.41
CA LYS A 31 -0.40 -16.01 -19.80
C LYS A 31 -0.48 -15.92 -18.28
N GLN A 32 -0.48 -17.08 -17.64
CA GLN A 32 -0.48 -17.19 -16.18
C GLN A 32 0.70 -18.05 -15.75
N SER A 33 1.38 -17.64 -14.69
CA SER A 33 2.46 -18.42 -14.09
C SER A 33 2.62 -18.12 -12.61
N THR A 34 3.05 -19.13 -11.86
CA THR A 34 3.46 -19.01 -10.45
C THR A 34 4.95 -19.28 -10.26
N SER A 35 5.63 -19.71 -11.32
CA SER A 35 7.06 -20.07 -11.29
C SER A 35 7.93 -18.87 -11.64
N SER A 36 8.81 -18.46 -10.71
CA SER A 36 9.76 -17.37 -10.99
C SER A 36 10.71 -17.68 -12.15
N ALA A 37 11.08 -18.95 -12.35
CA ALA A 37 11.94 -19.35 -13.46
C ALA A 37 11.22 -19.18 -14.81
N GLU A 38 9.99 -19.65 -14.89
CA GLU A 38 9.15 -19.49 -16.08
C GLU A 38 8.85 -18.02 -16.38
N VAL A 39 8.53 -17.22 -15.36
CA VAL A 39 8.33 -15.77 -15.50
C VAL A 39 9.55 -15.10 -16.08
N MET A 40 10.75 -15.40 -15.56
CA MET A 40 12.00 -14.82 -16.05
C MET A 40 12.31 -15.25 -17.49
N ASP A 41 11.99 -16.48 -17.86
CA ASP A 41 12.13 -16.96 -19.23
C ASP A 41 11.16 -16.25 -20.19
N LEU A 42 9.88 -16.13 -19.80
CA LEU A 42 8.87 -15.41 -20.58
C LEU A 42 9.26 -13.95 -20.81
N VAL A 43 9.73 -13.25 -19.77
CA VAL A 43 10.13 -11.83 -19.85
C VAL A 43 11.35 -11.62 -20.75
N ARG A 44 12.29 -12.59 -20.79
CA ARG A 44 13.50 -12.49 -21.61
C ARG A 44 13.26 -12.86 -23.08
N ASN A 45 12.41 -13.84 -23.32
CA ASN A 45 12.26 -14.46 -24.65
C ASN A 45 11.00 -14.01 -25.38
N GLN A 46 10.08 -13.32 -24.70
CA GLN A 46 8.83 -12.89 -25.29
C GLN A 46 8.57 -11.41 -24.96
N ARG A 47 7.85 -10.75 -25.86
CA ARG A 47 7.37 -9.41 -25.60
C ARG A 47 6.18 -9.47 -24.65
N ILE A 48 6.36 -9.04 -23.40
CA ILE A 48 5.28 -8.84 -22.42
C ILE A 48 5.04 -7.34 -22.29
N ASP A 49 3.81 -6.89 -22.52
CA ASP A 49 3.44 -5.46 -22.45
C ASP A 49 2.95 -5.06 -21.05
N LEU A 50 2.32 -5.99 -20.34
CA LEU A 50 1.80 -5.77 -18.99
C LEU A 50 2.01 -7.01 -18.12
N ILE A 51 2.54 -6.80 -16.93
CA ILE A 51 2.60 -7.80 -15.86
C ILE A 51 1.63 -7.39 -14.76
N ILE A 52 0.71 -8.29 -14.39
CA ILE A 52 -0.13 -8.17 -13.19
C ILE A 52 0.46 -9.14 -12.16
N LEU A 53 0.95 -8.61 -11.04
CA LEU A 53 1.79 -9.34 -10.10
C LEU A 53 1.25 -9.24 -8.67
N ASP A 54 0.98 -10.38 -8.04
CA ASP A 54 0.74 -10.39 -6.59
C ASP A 54 2.04 -10.08 -5.83
N VAL A 55 1.92 -9.32 -4.75
CA VAL A 55 3.03 -9.06 -3.82
C VAL A 55 3.50 -10.34 -3.14
N VAL A 56 2.62 -11.33 -2.98
CA VAL A 56 2.94 -12.63 -2.40
C VAL A 56 2.55 -13.75 -3.36
N VAL A 57 3.53 -14.34 -4.01
CA VAL A 57 3.33 -15.46 -4.94
C VAL A 57 3.73 -16.76 -4.25
N GLY A 58 2.76 -17.40 -3.59
CA GLY A 58 3.02 -18.57 -2.74
C GLY A 58 3.86 -18.17 -1.51
N ASP A 59 5.04 -18.75 -1.40
CA ASP A 59 6.06 -18.44 -0.37
C ASP A 59 7.06 -17.36 -0.79
N ARG A 60 6.89 -16.77 -1.97
CA ARG A 60 7.86 -15.86 -2.60
C ARG A 60 7.42 -14.41 -2.52
N ASP A 61 8.42 -13.54 -2.48
CA ASP A 61 8.25 -12.09 -2.51
C ASP A 61 8.13 -11.58 -3.96
N GLY A 62 6.92 -11.15 -4.34
CA GLY A 62 6.62 -10.58 -5.64
C GLY A 62 7.35 -9.25 -5.89
N MET A 63 7.64 -8.46 -4.85
CA MET A 63 8.43 -7.23 -4.99
C MET A 63 9.86 -7.54 -5.43
N ARG A 64 10.47 -8.59 -4.85
CA ARG A 64 11.78 -9.08 -5.26
C ARG A 64 11.76 -9.61 -6.70
N LEU A 65 10.71 -10.33 -7.07
CA LEU A 65 10.55 -10.81 -8.46
C LEU A 65 10.45 -9.63 -9.43
N ALA A 66 9.66 -8.60 -9.13
CA ALA A 66 9.57 -7.40 -9.96
C ALA A 66 10.92 -6.69 -10.09
N LYS A 67 11.71 -6.59 -9.01
CA LYS A 67 13.06 -6.04 -9.07
C LYS A 67 13.96 -6.81 -10.04
N ASN A 68 13.88 -8.13 -10.01
CA ASN A 68 14.65 -8.98 -10.94
C ASN A 68 14.19 -8.80 -12.38
N ILE A 69 12.88 -8.72 -12.62
CA ILE A 69 12.30 -8.42 -13.95
C ILE A 69 12.82 -7.09 -14.48
N LEU A 70 12.73 -6.02 -13.70
CA LEU A 70 13.20 -4.70 -14.10
C LEU A 70 14.71 -4.68 -14.37
N ALA A 71 15.50 -5.44 -13.61
CA ALA A 71 16.94 -5.57 -13.83
C ALA A 71 17.31 -6.25 -15.17
N THR A 72 16.38 -6.96 -15.83
CA THR A 72 16.59 -7.47 -17.20
C THR A 72 16.47 -6.43 -18.31
N GLY A 73 16.10 -5.17 -17.95
CA GLY A 73 15.79 -4.14 -18.93
C GLY A 73 14.33 -4.17 -19.41
N TYR A 74 13.43 -4.83 -18.68
CA TYR A 74 12.01 -4.92 -19.03
C TYR A 74 11.39 -3.52 -19.20
N GLN A 75 10.76 -3.28 -20.35
CA GLN A 75 10.18 -1.99 -20.74
C GLN A 75 8.64 -1.96 -20.66
N GLY A 76 8.01 -3.08 -20.37
CA GLY A 76 6.56 -3.17 -20.20
C GLY A 76 6.09 -2.52 -18.89
N LYS A 77 4.83 -2.71 -18.57
CA LYS A 77 4.19 -2.12 -17.39
C LYS A 77 4.01 -3.17 -16.29
N ILE A 78 4.13 -2.75 -15.04
CA ILE A 78 3.88 -3.60 -13.86
C ILE A 78 2.75 -3.01 -13.05
N LEU A 79 1.68 -3.78 -12.87
CA LEU A 79 0.57 -3.52 -11.97
C LEU A 79 0.63 -4.52 -10.82
N PHE A 80 0.93 -4.06 -9.63
CA PHE A 80 0.80 -4.90 -8.44
C PHE A 80 -0.65 -5.02 -7.98
N ILE A 81 -1.00 -6.21 -7.48
CA ILE A 81 -2.28 -6.45 -6.85
C ILE A 81 -2.05 -7.30 -5.60
N SER A 82 -2.65 -6.96 -4.46
CA SER A 82 -2.36 -7.64 -3.20
C SER A 82 -3.56 -7.64 -2.26
N SER A 83 -3.69 -8.73 -1.48
CA SER A 83 -4.63 -8.79 -0.34
C SER A 83 -4.06 -8.17 0.95
N LYS A 84 -2.76 -7.87 1.00
CA LYS A 84 -2.09 -7.28 2.16
C LYS A 84 -2.23 -5.77 2.23
N ASP A 85 -1.92 -5.21 3.40
CA ASP A 85 -2.08 -3.79 3.71
C ASP A 85 -1.37 -2.88 2.71
N TYR A 86 -2.08 -1.81 2.35
CA TYR A 86 -1.92 -1.04 1.14
C TYR A 86 -0.82 0.04 1.18
N SER A 87 -0.59 0.69 2.32
CA SER A 87 0.11 1.97 2.30
C SER A 87 1.63 1.86 2.13
N SER A 88 2.28 0.95 2.83
CA SER A 88 3.72 0.73 2.74
C SER A 88 4.12 0.02 1.45
N LEU A 89 3.30 -0.97 1.02
CA LEU A 89 3.55 -1.74 -0.19
C LEU A 89 3.33 -0.90 -1.46
N SER A 90 2.32 -0.04 -1.47
CA SER A 90 2.06 0.87 -2.60
C SER A 90 3.22 1.86 -2.81
N LYS A 91 3.77 2.40 -1.71
CA LYS A 91 4.94 3.26 -1.77
C LYS A 91 6.17 2.51 -2.28
N ALA A 92 6.44 1.32 -1.75
CA ALA A 92 7.56 0.50 -2.20
C ALA A 92 7.44 0.10 -3.69
N ALA A 93 6.23 -0.23 -4.18
CA ALA A 93 5.97 -0.51 -5.58
C ALA A 93 6.24 0.71 -6.46
N TYR A 94 5.84 1.91 -6.03
CA TYR A 94 6.13 3.15 -6.74
C TYR A 94 7.64 3.43 -6.81
N GLU A 95 8.35 3.32 -5.68
CA GLU A 95 9.81 3.52 -5.60
C GLU A 95 10.58 2.48 -6.43
N LEU A 96 10.03 1.28 -6.59
CA LEU A 96 10.58 0.24 -7.46
C LEU A 96 10.43 0.55 -8.96
N GLY A 97 9.52 1.46 -9.33
CA GLY A 97 9.24 1.83 -10.72
C GLY A 97 8.05 1.07 -11.34
N ALA A 98 7.20 0.46 -10.52
CA ALA A 98 5.94 -0.11 -11.00
C ALA A 98 5.00 1.00 -11.51
N ASN A 99 4.00 0.61 -12.29
CA ASN A 99 3.03 1.54 -12.87
C ASN A 99 1.71 1.60 -12.10
N GLY A 100 1.48 0.68 -11.17
CA GLY A 100 0.29 0.71 -10.34
C GLY A 100 0.33 -0.26 -9.18
N PHE A 101 -0.57 -0.03 -8.22
CA PHE A 101 -0.80 -0.90 -7.07
C PHE A 101 -2.27 -0.87 -6.67
N LEU A 102 -2.91 -2.04 -6.53
CA LEU A 102 -4.29 -2.21 -6.11
C LEU A 102 -4.43 -3.22 -4.98
N ASN A 103 -5.52 -3.09 -4.22
CA ASN A 103 -5.95 -4.14 -3.31
C ASN A 103 -6.83 -5.16 -4.05
N LYS A 104 -6.69 -6.47 -3.74
CA LYS A 104 -7.54 -7.53 -4.30
C LYS A 104 -9.04 -7.37 -3.96
N ASN A 105 -9.35 -6.62 -2.90
CA ASN A 105 -10.71 -6.33 -2.45
C ASN A 105 -11.37 -5.14 -3.16
N GLU A 106 -10.68 -4.52 -4.13
CA GLU A 106 -11.28 -3.46 -4.94
C GLU A 106 -12.44 -3.99 -5.79
N SER A 107 -13.34 -3.09 -6.17
CA SER A 107 -14.43 -3.46 -7.05
C SER A 107 -13.91 -3.96 -8.40
N LYS A 108 -14.69 -4.87 -9.04
CA LYS A 108 -14.40 -5.34 -10.39
C LYS A 108 -14.13 -4.17 -11.36
N GLN A 109 -14.94 -3.10 -11.27
CA GLN A 109 -14.80 -1.93 -12.13
C GLN A 109 -13.47 -1.21 -11.88
N THR A 110 -13.08 -1.01 -10.61
CA THR A 110 -11.80 -0.38 -10.25
C THR A 110 -10.60 -1.18 -10.80
N ILE A 111 -10.67 -2.51 -10.73
CA ILE A 111 -9.61 -3.39 -11.27
C ILE A 111 -9.55 -3.27 -12.79
N MET A 112 -10.68 -3.28 -13.47
CA MET A 112 -10.76 -3.12 -14.92
C MET A 112 -10.20 -1.77 -15.37
N ASP A 113 -10.58 -0.67 -14.71
CA ASP A 113 -10.10 0.68 -15.01
C ASP A 113 -8.59 0.81 -14.81
N ALA A 114 -8.04 0.16 -13.78
CA ALA A 114 -6.61 0.13 -13.53
C ALA A 114 -5.85 -0.65 -14.61
N ILE A 115 -6.34 -1.81 -15.02
CA ILE A 115 -5.75 -2.61 -16.09
C ILE A 115 -5.66 -1.76 -17.38
N VAL A 116 -6.76 -1.10 -17.75
CA VAL A 116 -6.81 -0.22 -18.92
C VAL A 116 -5.85 0.96 -18.79
N SER A 117 -5.87 1.66 -17.66
CA SER A 117 -5.05 2.85 -17.43
C SER A 117 -3.57 2.51 -17.47
N VAL A 118 -3.14 1.47 -16.74
CA VAL A 118 -1.74 1.03 -16.71
C VAL A 118 -1.29 0.54 -18.09
N SER A 119 -2.12 -0.20 -18.80
CA SER A 119 -1.80 -0.68 -20.15
C SER A 119 -1.58 0.44 -21.17
N ARG A 120 -2.17 1.62 -20.92
CA ARG A 120 -1.99 2.85 -21.72
C ARG A 120 -0.81 3.68 -21.26
N GLY A 121 -0.13 3.28 -20.17
CA GLY A 121 1.05 3.97 -19.63
C GLY A 121 0.76 4.97 -18.51
N TYR A 122 -0.50 5.09 -18.06
CA TYR A 122 -0.83 5.92 -16.90
C TYR A 122 -0.44 5.20 -15.60
N SER A 123 -0.04 5.97 -14.61
CA SER A 123 0.22 5.43 -13.27
C SER A 123 -1.09 5.31 -12.48
N MET A 124 -1.29 4.14 -11.85
CA MET A 124 -2.49 3.84 -11.05
C MET A 124 -2.07 3.42 -9.65
N PHE A 125 -1.65 4.38 -8.87
CA PHE A 125 -1.48 4.21 -7.45
C PHE A 125 -2.67 4.88 -6.77
N LYS A 126 -3.43 4.14 -5.95
CA LYS A 126 -4.04 4.78 -4.80
C LYS A 126 -2.88 5.14 -3.86
N LEU A 127 -2.05 6.05 -4.26
CA LEU A 127 -1.49 6.89 -3.25
C LEU A 127 -2.76 7.27 -2.46
N LYS A 128 -2.96 6.80 -1.21
CA LYS A 128 -3.65 7.68 -0.29
C LYS A 128 -2.99 8.98 -0.65
N HIS A 129 -3.71 9.84 -1.38
CA HIS A 129 -3.27 11.20 -1.37
C HIS A 129 -2.81 11.32 0.08
N THR A 130 -1.54 11.46 0.27
CA THR A 130 -1.16 12.58 1.07
C THR A 130 -1.79 13.77 0.31
N GLN A 131 -3.18 13.82 0.31
CA GLN A 131 -3.77 15.03 0.74
C GLN A 131 -2.89 15.34 1.88
N SER A 132 -1.91 16.24 1.53
CA SER A 132 -0.93 16.74 2.44
C SER A 132 -1.25 16.09 3.76
N SER A 133 -0.61 14.96 4.06
CA SER A 133 -1.05 14.19 5.18
C SER A 133 -1.69 15.24 6.07
N ASN A 134 -2.98 15.12 6.38
CA ASN A 134 -3.29 15.45 7.72
C ASN A 134 -2.48 14.42 8.52
N SER A 135 -1.16 14.51 8.45
CA SER A 135 -0.32 14.32 9.60
C SER A 135 -0.99 15.32 10.50
N VAL A 136 -1.90 14.79 11.31
CA VAL A 136 -2.67 15.59 12.24
C VAL A 136 -1.60 16.41 12.89
N ALA A 137 -1.41 17.66 12.37
CA ALA A 137 -0.26 18.45 12.71
C ALA A 137 -0.44 18.81 14.18
N LEU A 138 0.02 17.88 15.02
CA LEU A 138 0.08 18.12 16.44
C LEU A 138 1.05 19.28 16.63
N SER A 139 0.63 20.31 17.34
CA SER A 139 1.56 21.32 17.83
C SER A 139 2.65 20.62 18.66
N LYS A 140 3.80 21.23 18.79
CA LYS A 140 4.91 20.70 19.63
C LYS A 140 4.42 20.24 21.01
N ARG A 141 3.50 20.98 21.63
CA ARG A 141 2.93 20.63 22.95
C ARG A 141 1.98 19.43 22.88
N GLU A 142 1.13 19.36 21.86
CA GLU A 142 0.26 18.20 21.65
C GLU A 142 1.06 16.93 21.37
N ALA A 143 2.14 17.01 20.57
CA ALA A 143 3.03 15.88 20.29
C ALA A 143 3.70 15.37 21.56
N MET A 144 4.22 16.26 22.43
CA MET A 144 4.81 15.87 23.72
C MET A 144 3.78 15.18 24.62
N VAL A 145 2.59 15.74 24.74
CA VAL A 145 1.50 15.14 25.55
C VAL A 145 1.11 13.79 24.99
N PHE A 146 0.99 13.68 23.67
CA PHE A 146 0.64 12.43 23.01
C PHE A 146 1.70 11.34 23.24
N HIS A 147 2.98 11.67 23.13
CA HIS A 147 4.10 10.76 23.43
C HIS A 147 3.96 10.13 24.83
N TYR A 148 3.74 10.93 25.86
CA TYR A 148 3.55 10.39 27.21
C TYR A 148 2.26 9.60 27.38
N LEU A 149 1.15 10.03 26.77
CA LEU A 149 -0.13 9.29 26.79
C LEU A 149 0.03 7.90 26.15
N ALA A 150 0.75 7.81 25.06
CA ALA A 150 1.03 6.56 24.36
C ALA A 150 1.90 5.60 25.17
N GLN A 151 2.76 6.12 26.06
CA GLN A 151 3.53 5.34 27.03
C GLN A 151 2.71 4.94 28.27
N GLY A 152 1.42 5.27 28.33
CA GLY A 152 0.56 4.91 29.46
C GLY A 152 0.67 5.83 30.69
N TYR A 153 1.30 7.00 30.55
CA TYR A 153 1.41 7.93 31.69
C TYR A 153 0.04 8.55 32.00
N SER A 154 -0.26 8.67 33.31
CA SER A 154 -1.46 9.37 33.77
C SER A 154 -1.36 10.88 33.54
N ASN A 155 -2.52 11.56 33.40
CA ASN A 155 -2.57 13.00 33.24
C ASN A 155 -1.83 13.75 34.36
N LYS A 156 -1.87 13.23 35.60
CA LYS A 156 -1.15 13.78 36.76
C LYS A 156 0.37 13.71 36.52
N ARG A 157 0.87 12.55 36.14
CA ARG A 157 2.31 12.34 35.90
C ARG A 157 2.82 13.17 34.71
N ILE A 158 2.02 13.32 33.67
CA ILE A 158 2.35 14.17 32.51
C ILE A 158 2.38 15.65 32.92
N SER A 159 1.43 16.07 33.78
CA SER A 159 1.38 17.44 34.27
C SER A 159 2.63 17.82 35.08
N GLU A 160 3.13 16.91 35.89
CA GLU A 160 4.38 17.06 36.66
C GLU A 160 5.61 17.15 35.72
N GLN A 161 5.71 16.26 34.71
CA GLN A 161 6.81 16.24 33.75
C GLN A 161 6.89 17.48 32.86
N LEU A 162 5.75 18.00 32.46
CA LEU A 162 5.67 19.13 31.53
C LEU A 162 5.44 20.49 32.22
N SER A 163 5.38 20.53 33.57
CA SER A 163 5.06 21.71 34.36
C SER A 163 3.75 22.39 33.90
N LEU A 164 2.72 21.59 33.67
CA LEU A 164 1.39 22.02 33.24
C LEU A 164 0.33 21.56 34.24
N SER A 165 -0.88 22.14 34.20
CA SER A 165 -1.99 21.62 35.02
C SER A 165 -2.56 20.34 34.42
N ALA A 166 -3.10 19.42 35.25
CA ALA A 166 -3.78 18.23 34.79
C ALA A 166 -5.00 18.55 33.89
N LYS A 167 -5.64 19.69 34.11
CA LYS A 167 -6.72 20.23 33.24
C LYS A 167 -6.19 20.58 31.85
N THR A 168 -5.01 21.16 31.77
CA THR A 168 -4.34 21.46 30.50
C THR A 168 -4.01 20.20 29.73
N ILE A 169 -3.50 19.16 30.40
CA ILE A 169 -3.24 17.84 29.78
C ILE A 169 -4.52 17.22 29.24
N SER A 170 -5.63 17.26 30.00
CA SER A 170 -6.94 16.80 29.53
C SER A 170 -7.41 17.55 28.30
N THR A 171 -7.18 18.86 28.22
CA THR A 171 -7.52 19.66 27.04
C THR A 171 -6.70 19.24 25.82
N TYR A 172 -5.39 19.01 25.98
CA TYR A 172 -4.56 18.50 24.89
C TYR A 172 -5.01 17.12 24.45
N LYS A 173 -5.30 16.19 25.38
CA LYS A 173 -5.83 14.86 25.06
C LYS A 173 -7.10 14.95 24.21
N THR A 174 -8.07 15.79 24.60
CA THR A 174 -9.30 15.99 23.83
C THR A 174 -9.03 16.54 22.43
N ARG A 175 -8.12 17.51 22.31
CA ARG A 175 -7.74 18.08 21.01
C ARG A 175 -7.07 17.04 20.10
N ILE A 176 -6.18 16.21 20.66
CA ILE A 176 -5.52 15.12 19.95
C ILE A 176 -6.56 14.13 19.43
N LEU A 177 -7.44 13.62 20.31
CA LEU A 177 -8.50 12.70 19.92
C LEU A 177 -9.40 13.28 18.81
N LYS A 178 -9.80 14.54 18.95
CA LYS A 178 -10.61 15.23 17.93
C LYS A 178 -9.88 15.34 16.58
N LYS A 179 -8.59 15.66 16.61
CA LYS A 179 -7.77 15.77 15.41
C LYS A 179 -7.63 14.43 14.68
N TYR A 180 -7.54 13.33 15.39
CA TYR A 180 -7.46 11.98 14.84
C TYR A 180 -8.83 11.30 14.63
N HIS A 181 -9.93 12.03 14.87
CA HIS A 181 -11.29 11.49 14.80
C HIS A 181 -11.50 10.23 15.64
N ALA A 182 -10.79 10.09 16.76
CA ALA A 182 -10.87 8.96 17.68
C ALA A 182 -11.72 9.31 18.91
N THR A 183 -12.46 8.34 19.43
CA THR A 183 -13.30 8.48 20.62
C THR A 183 -12.52 8.16 21.90
N SER A 184 -11.45 7.38 21.79
CA SER A 184 -10.60 6.99 22.92
C SER A 184 -9.12 6.89 22.54
N LEU A 185 -8.23 6.95 23.54
CA LEU A 185 -6.81 6.77 23.34
C LEU A 185 -6.46 5.37 22.84
N ILE A 186 -7.19 4.35 23.31
CA ILE A 186 -7.00 2.96 22.90
C ILE A 186 -7.32 2.82 21.40
N GLU A 187 -8.46 3.35 20.97
CA GLU A 187 -8.83 3.38 19.56
C GLU A 187 -7.77 4.09 18.71
N LEU A 188 -7.30 5.25 19.16
CA LEU A 188 -6.26 6.00 18.47
C LEU A 188 -4.96 5.19 18.31
N LEU A 189 -4.50 4.53 19.38
CA LEU A 189 -3.27 3.72 19.34
C LEU A 189 -3.39 2.49 18.46
N HIS A 190 -4.57 1.91 18.32
CA HIS A 190 -4.84 0.79 17.40
C HIS A 190 -4.95 1.21 15.94
N THR A 191 -5.36 2.44 15.66
CA THR A 191 -5.54 2.97 14.30
C THR A 191 -4.27 3.60 13.72
N LEU A 192 -3.28 3.91 14.57
CA LEU A 192 -2.01 4.48 14.11
C LEU A 192 -1.18 3.45 13.36
N PRO A 193 -0.68 3.78 12.14
CA PRO A 193 0.30 2.96 11.44
C PRO A 193 1.56 2.77 12.29
N GLN A 194 2.16 1.58 12.24
CA GLN A 194 3.40 1.28 12.98
C GLN A 194 4.55 2.27 12.67
N SER A 195 4.55 2.87 11.48
CA SER A 195 5.52 3.89 11.08
C SER A 195 5.35 5.24 11.79
N GLU A 196 4.14 5.59 12.25
CA GLU A 196 3.90 6.77 13.09
C GLU A 196 4.16 6.46 14.56
N SER A 197 3.92 5.25 15.00
CA SER A 197 4.31 4.78 16.32
C SER A 197 5.82 4.93 16.53
N ALA A 198 6.65 4.56 15.55
CA ALA A 198 8.10 4.71 15.63
C ALA A 198 8.58 6.18 15.73
N ARG A 199 7.85 7.14 15.14
CA ARG A 199 8.14 8.59 15.27
C ARG A 199 7.71 9.18 16.60
N VAL A 200 6.79 8.53 17.28
CA VAL A 200 6.29 8.93 18.61
C VAL A 200 7.13 8.28 19.73
N PHE A 201 7.74 7.12 19.44
CA PHE A 201 8.49 6.31 20.41
C PHE A 201 10.02 6.36 20.23
N GLY A 202 10.54 7.04 19.15
CA GLY A 202 11.98 7.19 18.87
C GLY A 202 12.61 8.47 19.41
#